data_1a90976712561e4fc26deba9ee367598
#
_entry.id   1a90976712561e4fc26deba9ee367598
#
_cell.length_a   1.000
_cell.length_b   1.000
_cell.length_c   1.000
_cell.angle_alpha   90.00
_cell.angle_beta   90.00
_cell.angle_gamma   90.00
#
_symmetry.space_group_name_H-M   'P 1'
#
loop_
_entity.id
_entity.type
_entity.pdbx_description
1 polymer ?
#
loop_
_entity_poly.entity_id
_entity_poly.type
_entity_poly.pdbx_seq_one_letter_code
_entity_poly.pdbx_strand_id
1 'polypeptide(L)'
;MEIFGSFKVGKDEFGLKFFGDGEKAAKLYFTPKYNAVTLDISEIDRLVNDDSSFGGKYNSQLPEKINEGDVVTLHIYIDNSIADIFINDKWAFSVRIYATNTAADKVEAYALGSTHVNSMRAWVLDPQSDGISTGIDHVMVSCNKDAEAPAYNMAGQRVNISFRGFVIQGGKKYLKK
;
A
#
# COMPACT_ATOMS: atom_id res chain seq x y z
N MET A 1 3.77 -6.50 -4.59
CA MET A 1 2.33 -6.63 -4.97
C MET A 1 1.52 -5.67 -4.13
N GLU A 2 0.50 -5.07 -4.70
CA GLU A 2 -0.44 -4.20 -4.01
C GLU A 2 -1.86 -4.76 -4.16
N ILE A 3 -2.63 -4.80 -3.07
CA ILE A 3 -3.98 -5.34 -3.03
C ILE A 3 -4.89 -4.33 -2.34
N PHE A 4 -6.00 -4.01 -2.95
CA PHE A 4 -7.00 -3.10 -2.40
C PHE A 4 -8.38 -3.74 -2.44
N GLY A 5 -9.09 -3.71 -1.32
CA GLY A 5 -10.48 -4.13 -1.20
C GLY A 5 -11.33 -3.07 -0.53
N SER A 6 -12.53 -2.83 -1.05
CA SER A 6 -13.53 -1.96 -0.44
C SER A 6 -14.81 -2.74 -0.18
N PHE A 7 -15.36 -2.60 1.01
CA PHE A 7 -16.47 -3.40 1.52
C PHE A 7 -17.53 -2.51 2.14
N LYS A 8 -18.80 -2.80 1.87
CA LYS A 8 -19.91 -2.24 2.64
C LYS A 8 -20.21 -3.16 3.80
N VAL A 9 -20.05 -2.67 5.02
CA VAL A 9 -20.16 -3.46 6.25
C VAL A 9 -21.57 -3.90 6.49
N GLY A 10 -21.76 -5.19 6.65
CA GLY A 10 -22.96 -5.82 7.18
C GLY A 10 -22.74 -6.31 8.62
N LYS A 11 -23.36 -7.45 8.95
CA LYS A 11 -23.22 -8.09 10.27
C LYS A 11 -22.12 -9.13 10.33
N ASP A 12 -21.66 -9.59 9.16
CA ASP A 12 -20.83 -10.76 9.01
C ASP A 12 -19.42 -10.37 8.54
N GLU A 13 -18.50 -11.33 8.69
CA GLU A 13 -17.10 -11.19 8.36
C GLU A 13 -16.87 -10.94 6.86
N PHE A 14 -15.84 -10.17 6.56
CA PHE A 14 -15.36 -9.92 5.21
C PHE A 14 -13.86 -9.69 5.19
N GLY A 15 -13.23 -9.86 4.03
CA GLY A 15 -11.80 -9.65 3.93
C GLY A 15 -11.18 -9.99 2.59
N LEU A 16 -9.85 -10.07 2.64
CA LEU A 16 -8.99 -10.41 1.52
C LEU A 16 -8.22 -11.68 1.84
N LYS A 17 -8.07 -12.55 0.84
CA LYS A 17 -7.15 -13.68 0.85
C LYS A 17 -6.03 -13.39 -0.13
N PHE A 18 -4.81 -13.73 0.22
CA PHE A 18 -3.62 -13.54 -0.60
C PHE A 18 -2.57 -14.63 -0.32
N PHE A 19 -1.56 -14.74 -1.14
CA PHE A 19 -0.68 -15.90 -1.18
C PHE A 19 -1.45 -17.22 -1.28
N GLY A 20 -2.53 -17.20 -2.08
CA GLY A 20 -3.39 -18.36 -2.26
C GLY A 20 -2.86 -19.31 -3.30
N ASP A 21 -2.95 -20.63 -3.03
CA ASP A 21 -2.69 -21.69 -3.98
C ASP A 21 -3.98 -22.38 -4.47
N GLY A 22 -5.11 -21.97 -3.95
CA GLY A 22 -6.44 -22.51 -4.19
C GLY A 22 -7.00 -23.34 -3.04
N GLU A 23 -6.15 -23.81 -2.12
CA GLU A 23 -6.55 -24.53 -0.91
C GLU A 23 -6.26 -23.69 0.34
N LYS A 24 -5.06 -23.13 0.41
CA LYS A 24 -4.57 -22.36 1.55
C LYS A 24 -4.32 -20.91 1.15
N ALA A 25 -4.47 -19.99 2.08
CA ALA A 25 -4.19 -18.58 1.87
C ALA A 25 -3.94 -17.84 3.20
N ALA A 26 -3.21 -16.75 3.14
CA ALA A 26 -3.29 -15.73 4.18
C ALA A 26 -4.65 -15.05 4.11
N LYS A 27 -5.25 -14.72 5.26
CA LYS A 27 -6.56 -14.08 5.36
C LYS A 27 -6.46 -12.82 6.21
N LEU A 28 -6.71 -11.67 5.59
CA LEU A 28 -6.93 -10.41 6.32
C LEU A 28 -8.43 -10.15 6.36
N TYR A 29 -9.03 -10.14 7.53
CA TYR A 29 -10.47 -9.99 7.66
C TYR A 29 -10.91 -9.09 8.81
N PHE A 30 -12.05 -8.46 8.62
CA PHE A 30 -12.74 -7.68 9.65
C PHE A 30 -13.96 -8.43 10.17
N THR A 31 -14.08 -8.47 11.49
CA THR A 31 -15.25 -9.06 12.17
C THR A 31 -16.06 -7.97 12.85
N PRO A 32 -17.20 -7.55 12.28
CA PRO A 32 -17.99 -6.43 12.79
C PRO A 32 -18.41 -6.58 14.25
N LYS A 33 -18.78 -7.79 14.66
CA LYS A 33 -19.19 -8.10 16.04
C LYS A 33 -18.17 -7.67 17.09
N TYR A 34 -16.88 -7.78 16.77
CA TYR A 34 -15.78 -7.48 17.68
C TYR A 34 -15.09 -6.15 17.35
N ASN A 35 -15.51 -5.50 16.26
CA ASN A 35 -14.83 -4.32 15.71
C ASN A 35 -13.31 -4.54 15.55
N ALA A 36 -12.95 -5.69 15.02
CA ALA A 36 -11.56 -6.16 15.00
C ALA A 36 -11.13 -6.61 13.61
N VAL A 37 -9.87 -6.32 13.30
CA VAL A 37 -9.17 -6.86 12.13
C VAL A 37 -8.27 -8.01 12.57
N THR A 38 -8.29 -9.09 11.82
CA THR A 38 -7.42 -10.24 12.05
C THR A 38 -6.64 -10.54 10.79
N LEU A 39 -5.34 -10.71 10.92
CA LEU A 39 -4.49 -11.36 9.93
C LEU A 39 -4.23 -12.79 10.37
N ASP A 40 -4.66 -13.76 9.59
CA ASP A 40 -4.44 -15.19 9.80
C ASP A 40 -3.49 -15.73 8.72
N ILE A 41 -2.28 -16.08 9.12
CA ILE A 41 -1.26 -16.69 8.26
C ILE A 41 -0.95 -18.14 8.67
N SER A 42 -1.74 -18.70 9.56
CA SER A 42 -1.49 -20.03 10.16
C SER A 42 -1.40 -21.16 9.15
N GLU A 43 -2.06 -21.03 8.00
CA GLU A 43 -2.07 -22.07 6.96
C GLU A 43 -0.88 -21.98 6.00
N ILE A 44 -0.23 -20.82 5.89
CA ILE A 44 0.75 -20.56 4.84
C ILE A 44 2.13 -20.15 5.35
N ASP A 45 2.26 -19.75 6.59
CA ASP A 45 3.54 -19.29 7.11
C ASP A 45 4.41 -20.48 7.55
N ARG A 46 5.67 -20.48 7.08
CA ARG A 46 6.62 -21.55 7.38
C ARG A 46 7.00 -21.62 8.86
N LEU A 47 7.16 -20.46 9.52
CA LEU A 47 7.54 -20.43 10.93
C LEU A 47 6.42 -20.96 11.83
N VAL A 48 5.16 -20.73 11.46
CA VAL A 48 4.02 -21.29 12.17
C VAL A 48 3.99 -22.81 12.05
N ASN A 49 4.33 -23.34 10.86
CA ASN A 49 4.39 -24.77 10.63
C ASN A 49 5.56 -25.44 11.37
N ASP A 50 6.70 -24.73 11.52
CA ASP A 50 7.90 -25.22 12.18
C ASP A 50 7.82 -25.07 13.71
N ASP A 51 7.12 -24.04 14.20
CA ASP A 51 6.93 -23.75 15.63
C ASP A 51 5.49 -23.34 15.93
N SER A 52 4.70 -24.27 16.42
CA SER A 52 3.28 -24.08 16.75
C SER A 52 3.02 -23.02 17.85
N SER A 53 4.06 -22.58 18.59
CA SER A 53 3.95 -21.52 19.58
C SER A 53 3.67 -20.15 18.95
N PHE A 54 4.00 -19.98 17.69
CA PHE A 54 3.84 -18.71 16.98
C PHE A 54 2.38 -18.36 16.61
N GLY A 55 1.46 -19.32 16.64
CA GLY A 55 0.00 -19.15 16.51
C GLY A 55 -0.51 -18.63 15.16
N GLY A 56 0.25 -17.82 14.44
CA GLY A 56 -0.04 -17.31 13.09
C GLY A 56 -1.27 -16.42 12.94
N LYS A 57 -1.85 -15.93 14.05
CA LYS A 57 -3.01 -15.03 14.05
C LYS A 57 -2.71 -13.74 14.80
N TYR A 58 -2.83 -12.65 14.09
CA TYR A 58 -2.65 -11.30 14.63
C TYR A 58 -4.01 -10.61 14.66
N ASN A 59 -4.53 -10.33 15.85
CA ASN A 59 -5.81 -9.67 16.05
C ASN A 59 -5.62 -8.28 16.64
N SER A 60 -6.31 -7.29 16.08
CA SER A 60 -6.30 -5.92 16.59
C SER A 60 -7.72 -5.36 16.58
N GLN A 61 -8.16 -4.88 17.74
CA GLN A 61 -9.41 -4.15 17.85
C GLN A 61 -9.21 -2.73 17.34
N LEU A 62 -10.11 -2.25 16.49
CA LEU A 62 -10.01 -0.88 15.98
C LEU A 62 -10.49 0.13 17.05
N PRO A 63 -9.76 1.26 17.20
CA PRO A 63 -10.10 2.28 18.19
C PRO A 63 -11.46 2.95 17.94
N GLU A 64 -11.81 3.14 16.66
CA GLU A 64 -13.10 3.71 16.27
C GLU A 64 -14.07 2.60 15.88
N LYS A 65 -15.32 2.76 16.33
CA LYS A 65 -16.36 1.79 15.99
C LYS A 65 -16.77 1.94 14.53
N ILE A 66 -16.79 0.82 13.83
CA ILE A 66 -17.32 0.70 12.48
C ILE A 66 -18.73 0.11 12.56
N ASN A 67 -19.69 0.76 11.94
CA ASN A 67 -21.10 0.40 12.02
C ASN A 67 -21.57 -0.31 10.76
N GLU A 68 -22.71 -0.99 10.86
CA GLU A 68 -23.40 -1.53 9.69
C GLU A 68 -23.75 -0.40 8.71
N GLY A 69 -23.43 -0.60 7.43
CA GLY A 69 -23.61 0.37 6.36
C GLY A 69 -22.38 1.24 6.06
N ASP A 70 -21.41 1.31 6.97
CA ASP A 70 -20.14 2.01 6.72
C ASP A 70 -19.35 1.32 5.60
N VAL A 71 -18.40 2.04 5.04
CA VAL A 71 -17.45 1.48 4.08
C VAL A 71 -16.11 1.26 4.78
N VAL A 72 -15.56 0.06 4.62
CA VAL A 72 -14.20 -0.27 5.07
C VAL A 72 -13.34 -0.57 3.87
N THR A 73 -12.14 0.01 3.85
CA THR A 73 -11.09 -0.31 2.90
C THR A 73 -9.98 -1.10 3.59
N LEU A 74 -9.52 -2.15 2.92
CA LEU A 74 -8.34 -2.93 3.29
C LEU A 74 -7.32 -2.77 2.17
N HIS A 75 -6.15 -2.27 2.50
CA HIS A 75 -5.08 -2.00 1.55
C HIS A 75 -3.81 -2.69 2.03
N ILE A 76 -3.20 -3.50 1.19
CA ILE A 76 -2.04 -4.31 1.52
C ILE A 76 -0.95 -4.06 0.50
N TYR A 77 0.24 -3.70 0.99
CA TYR A 77 1.47 -3.71 0.19
C TYR A 77 2.32 -4.89 0.59
N ILE A 78 2.74 -5.68 -0.38
CA ILE A 78 3.58 -6.86 -0.16
C ILE A 78 4.90 -6.68 -0.91
N ASP A 79 5.99 -6.68 -0.14
CA ASP A 79 7.35 -6.72 -0.65
C ASP A 79 8.06 -7.94 -0.06
N ASN A 80 8.30 -8.94 -0.89
CA ASN A 80 8.87 -10.24 -0.51
C ASN A 80 8.13 -10.85 0.71
N SER A 81 8.72 -10.77 1.90
CA SER A 81 8.16 -11.33 3.13
C SER A 81 7.50 -10.27 4.03
N ILE A 82 7.43 -9.02 3.62
CA ILE A 82 6.83 -7.94 4.40
C ILE A 82 5.47 -7.60 3.82
N ALA A 83 4.47 -7.52 4.68
CA ALA A 83 3.16 -7.00 4.34
C ALA A 83 2.85 -5.78 5.21
N ASP A 84 2.66 -4.63 4.56
CA ASP A 84 2.17 -3.41 5.17
C ASP A 84 0.68 -3.31 4.90
N ILE A 85 -0.11 -3.25 5.96
CA ILE A 85 -1.56 -3.35 5.92
C ILE A 85 -2.16 -2.05 6.46
N PHE A 86 -3.07 -1.47 5.69
CA PHE A 86 -3.79 -0.25 6.04
C PHE A 86 -5.29 -0.52 6.05
N ILE A 87 -5.97 -0.01 7.07
CA ILE A 87 -7.41 -0.08 7.24
C ILE A 87 -7.95 1.35 7.21
N ASN A 88 -8.81 1.66 6.24
CA ASN A 88 -9.39 2.99 6.01
C ASN A 88 -8.34 4.12 5.90
N ASP A 89 -7.12 3.80 5.46
CA ASP A 89 -5.96 4.71 5.42
C ASP A 89 -5.68 5.42 6.76
N LYS A 90 -6.17 4.87 7.86
CA LYS A 90 -6.14 5.43 9.22
C LYS A 90 -5.30 4.60 10.17
N TRP A 91 -5.44 3.29 10.09
CA TRP A 91 -4.74 2.35 10.96
C TRP A 91 -3.85 1.46 10.12
N ALA A 92 -2.63 1.27 10.58
CA ALA A 92 -1.66 0.45 9.87
C ALA A 92 -0.92 -0.49 10.82
N PHE A 93 -0.51 -1.62 10.29
CA PHE A 93 0.46 -2.51 10.91
C PHE A 93 1.27 -3.23 9.84
N SER A 94 2.48 -3.61 10.20
CA SER A 94 3.38 -4.38 9.35
C SER A 94 3.63 -5.75 9.95
N VAL A 95 3.75 -6.75 9.09
CA VAL A 95 4.01 -8.12 9.52
C VAL A 95 4.97 -8.80 8.54
N ARG A 96 5.76 -9.75 9.04
CA ARG A 96 6.50 -10.69 8.19
C ARG A 96 5.68 -11.95 7.96
N ILE A 97 5.66 -12.38 6.71
CA ILE A 97 4.98 -13.60 6.26
C ILE A 97 6.00 -14.43 5.47
N TYR A 98 6.30 -15.61 5.96
CA TYR A 98 7.21 -16.55 5.29
C TYR A 98 6.40 -17.63 4.57
N ALA A 99 5.79 -17.26 3.44
CA ALA A 99 4.94 -18.18 2.68
C ALA A 99 5.67 -19.48 2.32
N THR A 100 5.06 -20.61 2.60
CA THR A 100 5.59 -21.94 2.27
C THR A 100 5.59 -22.20 0.78
N ASN A 101 4.64 -21.62 0.07
CA ASN A 101 4.54 -21.68 -1.39
C ASN A 101 4.80 -20.27 -1.97
N THR A 102 6.00 -20.03 -2.46
CA THR A 102 6.40 -18.75 -3.05
C THR A 102 5.81 -18.49 -4.43
N ALA A 103 5.21 -19.51 -5.06
CA ALA A 103 4.51 -19.38 -6.34
C ALA A 103 3.00 -19.14 -6.17
N ALA A 104 2.51 -19.06 -4.94
CA ALA A 104 1.11 -18.80 -4.65
C ALA A 104 0.81 -17.30 -4.85
N ASP A 105 0.03 -17.00 -5.87
CA ASP A 105 -0.25 -15.63 -6.34
C ASP A 105 -1.74 -15.26 -6.34
N LYS A 106 -2.61 -16.21 -5.96
CA LYS A 106 -4.06 -15.96 -5.96
C LYS A 106 -4.45 -14.98 -4.89
N VAL A 107 -5.26 -14.02 -5.29
CA VAL A 107 -5.86 -12.99 -4.44
C VAL A 107 -7.38 -13.05 -4.61
N GLU A 108 -8.11 -13.05 -3.50
CA GLU A 108 -9.57 -13.09 -3.48
C GLU A 108 -10.11 -12.09 -2.47
N ALA A 109 -11.23 -11.44 -2.80
CA ALA A 109 -12.07 -10.75 -1.83
C ALA A 109 -13.27 -11.61 -1.50
N TYR A 110 -13.67 -11.62 -0.23
CA TYR A 110 -14.88 -12.33 0.19
C TYR A 110 -15.69 -11.51 1.19
N ALA A 111 -16.98 -11.76 1.20
CA ALA A 111 -17.91 -11.18 2.16
C ALA A 111 -18.97 -12.20 2.51
N LEU A 112 -19.31 -12.29 3.80
CA LEU A 112 -20.31 -13.22 4.28
C LEU A 112 -21.64 -12.49 4.57
N GLY A 113 -22.71 -13.21 4.47
CA GLY A 113 -24.06 -12.77 4.87
C GLY A 113 -24.50 -11.46 4.22
N SER A 114 -24.69 -10.42 5.04
CA SER A 114 -25.18 -9.09 4.63
C SER A 114 -24.08 -8.11 4.21
N THR A 115 -22.83 -8.51 4.27
CA THR A 115 -21.70 -7.69 3.84
C THR A 115 -21.48 -7.81 2.32
N HIS A 116 -21.05 -6.72 1.69
CA HIS A 116 -20.84 -6.69 0.24
C HIS A 116 -19.44 -6.25 -0.12
N VAL A 117 -18.84 -6.91 -1.12
CA VAL A 117 -17.63 -6.43 -1.79
C VAL A 117 -18.01 -5.33 -2.78
N ASN A 118 -17.59 -4.09 -2.54
CA ASN A 118 -17.79 -2.98 -3.47
C ASN A 118 -16.80 -3.02 -4.63
N SER A 119 -15.54 -3.28 -4.31
CA SER A 119 -14.48 -3.42 -5.30
C SER A 119 -13.28 -4.19 -4.74
N MET A 120 -12.54 -4.81 -5.64
CA MET A 120 -11.24 -5.39 -5.36
C MET A 120 -10.31 -5.12 -6.54
N ARG A 121 -9.06 -4.82 -6.25
CA ARG A 121 -7.98 -4.64 -7.24
C ARG A 121 -6.69 -5.23 -6.69
N ALA A 122 -5.88 -5.78 -7.58
CA ALA A 122 -4.54 -6.24 -7.24
C ALA A 122 -3.58 -5.90 -8.37
N TRP A 123 -2.36 -5.48 -8.03
CA TRP A 123 -1.31 -5.11 -8.97
C TRP A 123 0.00 -5.78 -8.59
N VAL A 124 0.73 -6.21 -9.60
CA VAL A 124 2.12 -6.57 -9.43
C VAL A 124 2.93 -5.28 -9.52
N LEU A 125 3.66 -4.95 -8.47
CA LEU A 125 4.61 -3.85 -8.49
C LEU A 125 5.92 -4.40 -9.07
N ASP A 126 6.19 -4.09 -10.33
CA ASP A 126 7.44 -4.47 -10.97
C ASP A 126 8.44 -3.31 -10.86
N PRO A 127 9.48 -3.42 -10.04
CA PRO A 127 10.48 -2.37 -9.92
C PRO A 127 11.37 -2.25 -11.17
N GLN A 128 11.23 -3.17 -12.12
CA GLN A 128 12.08 -3.22 -13.33
C GLN A 128 11.34 -2.82 -14.61
N SER A 129 10.02 -2.63 -14.59
CA SER A 129 9.32 -2.09 -15.74
C SER A 129 9.68 -0.62 -15.91
N ASP A 130 10.44 -0.32 -16.97
CA ASP A 130 10.68 1.02 -17.50
C ASP A 130 11.76 1.89 -16.86
N GLY A 131 12.72 1.31 -16.15
CA GLY A 131 13.87 2.08 -15.66
C GLY A 131 13.49 3.20 -14.69
N ILE A 132 12.34 3.09 -14.04
CA ILE A 132 11.98 3.97 -12.93
C ILE A 132 12.75 3.48 -11.72
N SER A 133 13.90 4.11 -11.47
CA SER A 133 14.57 3.93 -10.19
C SER A 133 13.62 4.41 -9.08
N THR A 134 13.56 3.68 -7.97
CA THR A 134 12.77 4.04 -6.78
C THR A 134 13.31 5.27 -6.02
N GLY A 135 14.12 6.07 -6.68
CA GLY A 135 14.42 7.45 -6.27
C GLY A 135 13.35 8.38 -6.83
N ILE A 136 13.13 9.50 -6.19
CA ILE A 136 12.34 10.63 -6.70
C ILE A 136 13.07 11.20 -7.93
N ASP A 137 13.15 10.44 -8.99
CA ASP A 137 13.95 10.81 -10.16
C ASP A 137 13.13 11.44 -11.27
N HIS A 138 11.84 11.51 -11.21
CA HIS A 138 11.09 12.33 -12.14
C HIS A 138 9.75 12.76 -11.58
N VAL A 139 9.73 13.88 -10.86
CA VAL A 139 8.66 14.81 -11.15
C VAL A 139 8.91 15.29 -12.58
N MET A 140 8.32 14.63 -13.56
CA MET A 140 8.18 15.20 -14.90
C MET A 140 7.21 16.37 -14.78
N VAL A 141 7.67 17.46 -14.24
CA VAL A 141 7.13 18.74 -14.64
C VAL A 141 7.54 18.86 -16.10
N SER A 142 6.62 18.65 -17.03
CA SER A 142 6.78 19.04 -18.41
C SER A 142 6.90 20.57 -18.41
N CYS A 143 8.08 21.08 -18.07
CA CYS A 143 8.42 22.46 -18.33
C CYS A 143 8.58 22.52 -19.83
N ASN A 144 7.60 23.11 -20.50
CA ASN A 144 7.82 23.67 -21.83
C ASN A 144 9.18 24.40 -21.75
N LYS A 145 10.05 24.04 -22.69
CA LYS A 145 11.38 24.68 -22.81
C LYS A 145 11.21 26.07 -23.40
N ASP A 146 10.45 26.91 -22.74
CA ASP A 146 10.34 28.30 -23.14
C ASP A 146 11.49 29.06 -22.50
N ALA A 147 12.20 29.81 -23.31
CA ALA A 147 13.33 30.65 -22.93
C ALA A 147 12.96 31.75 -21.91
N GLU A 148 11.73 31.76 -21.47
CA GLU A 148 11.14 32.71 -20.50
C GLU A 148 10.86 32.13 -19.11
N ALA A 149 11.31 30.89 -18.80
CA ALA A 149 11.12 30.35 -17.46
C ALA A 149 11.70 31.30 -16.40
N PRO A 150 10.97 31.63 -15.33
CA PRO A 150 11.47 32.53 -14.30
C PRO A 150 12.70 31.92 -13.61
N ALA A 151 13.69 32.77 -13.34
CA ALA A 151 14.92 32.40 -12.69
C ALA A 151 14.87 32.74 -11.18
N TYR A 152 15.39 31.85 -10.35
CA TYR A 152 15.40 31.98 -8.89
C TYR A 152 16.81 31.83 -8.33
N ASN A 153 17.15 32.53 -7.27
CA ASN A 153 18.38 32.33 -6.52
C ASN A 153 18.26 31.11 -5.57
N MET A 154 19.32 30.80 -4.83
CA MET A 154 19.35 29.67 -3.90
C MET A 154 18.40 29.86 -2.70
N ALA A 155 17.93 31.07 -2.44
CA ALA A 155 16.93 31.38 -1.40
C ALA A 155 15.49 31.31 -1.94
N GLY A 156 15.28 30.88 -3.19
CA GLY A 156 13.95 30.79 -3.81
C GLY A 156 13.36 32.11 -4.29
N GLN A 157 14.13 33.20 -4.24
CA GLN A 157 13.68 34.52 -4.70
C GLN A 157 13.85 34.65 -6.22
N ARG A 158 12.85 35.20 -6.89
CA ARG A 158 12.92 35.45 -8.33
C ARG A 158 13.99 36.51 -8.62
N VAL A 159 14.85 36.23 -9.59
CA VAL A 159 15.95 37.11 -9.97
C VAL A 159 15.85 37.52 -11.43
N ASN A 160 16.40 38.71 -11.70
CA ASN A 160 16.40 39.31 -13.04
C ASN A 160 17.67 38.93 -13.82
N ILE A 161 17.77 39.46 -15.06
CA ILE A 161 18.87 39.15 -15.96
C ILE A 161 20.24 39.64 -15.47
N SER A 162 20.29 40.66 -14.62
CA SER A 162 21.52 41.26 -14.09
C SER A 162 22.05 40.57 -12.81
N PHE A 163 21.30 39.59 -12.26
CA PHE A 163 21.72 38.83 -11.09
C PHE A 163 23.00 38.04 -11.38
N ARG A 164 23.94 38.05 -10.45
CA ARG A 164 25.19 37.26 -10.47
C ARG A 164 25.14 36.23 -9.34
N GLY A 165 25.51 35.01 -9.63
CA GLY A 165 25.49 33.92 -8.64
C GLY A 165 24.78 32.67 -9.11
N PHE A 166 24.50 31.74 -8.19
CA PHE A 166 23.79 30.53 -8.54
C PHE A 166 22.31 30.81 -8.82
N VAL A 167 21.84 30.31 -9.96
CA VAL A 167 20.48 30.48 -10.46
C VAL A 167 19.87 29.12 -10.75
N ILE A 168 18.59 28.99 -10.43
CA ILE A 168 17.75 27.85 -10.80
C ILE A 168 16.73 28.35 -11.82
N GLN A 169 16.76 27.81 -13.04
CA GLN A 169 15.85 28.17 -14.12
C GLN A 169 15.52 26.94 -14.97
N GLY A 170 14.25 26.69 -15.24
CA GLY A 170 13.83 25.52 -16.01
C GLY A 170 14.31 24.18 -15.43
N GLY A 171 14.33 24.07 -14.08
CA GLY A 171 14.80 22.89 -13.37
C GLY A 171 16.31 22.67 -13.38
N LYS A 172 17.09 23.57 -13.95
CA LYS A 172 18.56 23.48 -13.99
C LYS A 172 19.22 24.52 -13.11
N LYS A 173 20.30 24.12 -12.43
CA LYS A 173 21.15 24.99 -11.61
C LYS A 173 22.42 25.33 -12.38
N TYR A 174 22.75 26.61 -12.46
CA TYR A 174 23.98 27.11 -13.10
C TYR A 174 24.48 28.39 -12.43
N LEU A 175 25.77 28.66 -12.63
CA LEU A 175 26.39 29.90 -12.15
C LEU A 175 26.28 30.97 -13.23
N LYS A 176 25.58 32.06 -12.92
CA LYS A 176 25.48 33.23 -13.79
C LYS A 176 26.58 34.21 -13.42
N LYS A 177 27.50 34.44 -14.34
CA LYS A 177 28.66 35.34 -14.20
C LYS A 177 28.29 36.79 -14.56
#